data_ba64ae5d0006c95536cdb65f237bde93
#
_entry.id   ba64ae5d0006c95536cdb65f237bde93
#
_cell.length_a   1.000
_cell.length_b   1.000
_cell.length_c   1.000
_cell.angle_alpha   90.00
_cell.angle_beta   90.00
_cell.angle_gamma   90.00
#
_symmetry.space_group_name_H-M   'P 1'
#
loop_
_entity.id
_entity.type
_entity.pdbx_description
1 polymer ?
#
loop_
_entity_poly.entity_id
_entity_poly.type
_entity_poly.pdbx_seq_one_letter_code
_entity_poly.pdbx_strand_id
1 'polypeptide(L)'
;MNDFTTEIVQTLVTKGDLNELFRSHLEKAINTLLRTELTAFLDYEKYDRTGFNSGNSRNGSYFRSIKTEYGELTLEIPRDRNGEFKQQTLPAYKRTNDTLETTIIHLFEKGVTMPEIADLIEKMYGHHYTPQTMSNITKSFTEEVTAFKGRELHDRYAAIYMDATYIPLKRKTVAKEAIHIAVGIRPDGSKEVLSYAIAPTESITIW
;
A
#
# COMPACT_ATOMS: atom_id res chain seq x y z
N MET A 1 16.14 -4.50 33.30
CA MET A 1 14.98 -4.67 32.44
C MET A 1 15.11 -3.63 31.33
N ASN A 2 14.81 -3.96 30.10
CA ASN A 2 14.98 -3.01 28.99
C ASN A 2 13.97 -1.85 29.18
N ASP A 3 14.36 -0.62 28.95
CA ASP A 3 13.55 0.60 29.20
C ASP A 3 12.16 0.48 28.55
N PHE A 4 12.12 0.01 27.29
CA PHE A 4 10.90 -0.25 26.55
C PHE A 4 9.94 -1.27 27.20
N THR A 5 10.47 -2.37 27.78
CA THR A 5 9.65 -3.34 28.50
C THR A 5 8.99 -2.73 29.74
N THR A 6 9.69 -1.85 30.43
CA THR A 6 9.17 -1.13 31.59
C THR A 6 8.06 -0.17 31.18
N GLU A 7 8.22 0.55 30.08
CA GLU A 7 7.19 1.46 29.55
C GLU A 7 5.92 0.70 29.12
N ILE A 8 6.06 -0.48 28.47
CA ILE A 8 4.91 -1.33 28.14
C ILE A 8 4.15 -1.73 29.40
N VAL A 9 4.85 -2.22 30.44
CA VAL A 9 4.22 -2.63 31.70
C VAL A 9 3.51 -1.45 32.37
N GLN A 10 4.15 -0.28 32.42
CA GLN A 10 3.54 0.93 32.96
C GLN A 10 2.26 1.33 32.21
N THR A 11 2.33 1.33 30.87
CA THR A 11 1.19 1.67 30.01
C THR A 11 0.02 0.71 30.25
N LEU A 12 0.28 -0.59 30.38
CA LEU A 12 -0.74 -1.60 30.69
C LEU A 12 -1.35 -1.39 32.08
N VAL A 13 -0.54 -1.12 33.10
CA VAL A 13 -1.00 -0.88 34.46
C VAL A 13 -1.87 0.39 34.57
N THR A 14 -1.46 1.44 33.88
CA THR A 14 -2.19 2.72 33.86
C THR A 14 -3.36 2.76 32.87
N LYS A 15 -3.63 1.66 32.13
CA LYS A 15 -4.62 1.59 31.04
C LYS A 15 -4.39 2.68 29.98
N GLY A 16 -3.14 2.99 29.72
CA GLY A 16 -2.73 3.93 28.67
C GLY A 16 -2.87 3.34 27.26
N ASP A 17 -2.61 4.17 26.26
CA ASP A 17 -2.68 3.77 24.85
C ASP A 17 -1.36 3.11 24.40
N LEU A 18 -1.42 1.79 24.16
CA LEU A 18 -0.29 1.03 23.63
C LEU A 18 0.06 1.42 22.18
N ASN A 19 -0.92 1.83 21.37
CA ASN A 19 -0.65 2.25 20.02
C ASN A 19 0.20 3.53 20.01
N GLU A 20 -0.09 4.48 20.89
CA GLU A 20 0.72 5.68 21.04
C GLU A 20 2.14 5.37 21.53
N LEU A 21 2.31 4.41 22.43
CA LEU A 21 3.61 3.95 22.87
C LEU A 21 4.40 3.36 21.69
N PHE A 22 3.80 2.43 20.95
CA PHE A 22 4.43 1.82 19.76
C PHE A 22 4.73 2.86 18.68
N ARG A 23 3.78 3.77 18.41
CA ARG A 23 3.96 4.87 17.47
C ARG A 23 5.19 5.71 17.82
N SER A 24 5.30 6.14 19.08
CA SER A 24 6.40 6.98 19.55
C SER A 24 7.76 6.28 19.44
N HIS A 25 7.84 4.99 19.82
CA HIS A 25 9.08 4.22 19.71
C HIS A 25 9.46 3.95 18.26
N LEU A 26 8.50 3.63 17.40
CA LEU A 26 8.72 3.41 15.97
C LEU A 26 9.23 4.69 15.30
N GLU A 27 8.63 5.85 15.61
CA GLU A 27 9.06 7.16 15.11
C GLU A 27 10.51 7.47 15.51
N LYS A 28 10.86 7.24 16.79
CA LYS A 28 12.24 7.42 17.27
C LYS A 28 13.21 6.48 16.57
N ALA A 29 12.86 5.21 16.43
CA ALA A 29 13.70 4.20 15.79
C ALA A 29 13.99 4.54 14.33
N ILE A 30 12.95 4.89 13.55
CA ILE A 30 13.10 5.27 12.15
C ILE A 30 13.92 6.56 12.01
N ASN A 31 13.65 7.57 12.83
CA ASN A 31 14.41 8.82 12.80
C ASN A 31 15.90 8.59 13.13
N THR A 32 16.19 7.68 14.05
CA THR A 32 17.58 7.29 14.38
C THR A 32 18.24 6.60 13.19
N LEU A 33 17.52 5.64 12.56
CA LEU A 33 18.03 4.91 11.40
C LEU A 33 18.32 5.84 10.21
N LEU A 34 17.43 6.78 9.91
CA LEU A 34 17.63 7.78 8.85
C LEU A 34 18.88 8.65 9.09
N ARG A 35 19.12 9.04 10.34
CA ARG A 35 20.34 9.79 10.71
C ARG A 35 21.60 8.93 10.57
N THR A 36 21.51 7.64 10.94
CA THR A 36 22.62 6.69 10.77
C THR A 36 22.93 6.45 9.30
N GLU A 37 21.90 6.31 8.44
CA GLU A 37 22.10 6.20 6.98
C GLU A 37 22.85 7.42 6.42
N LEU A 38 22.47 8.65 6.80
CA LEU A 38 23.19 9.84 6.35
C LEU A 38 24.62 9.87 6.89
N THR A 39 24.85 9.45 8.12
CA THR A 39 26.20 9.35 8.72
C THR A 39 27.06 8.37 7.94
N ALA A 40 26.52 7.19 7.62
CA ALA A 40 27.22 6.18 6.82
C ALA A 40 27.51 6.67 5.39
N PHE A 41 26.57 7.40 4.77
CA PHE A 41 26.77 7.98 3.45
C PHE A 41 27.88 9.04 3.43
N LEU A 42 27.94 9.91 4.45
CA LEU A 42 28.93 10.97 4.54
C LEU A 42 30.29 10.52 5.06
N ASP A 43 30.34 9.32 5.68
CA ASP A 43 31.53 8.72 6.29
C ASP A 43 32.13 9.57 7.43
N TYR A 44 31.33 10.38 8.13
CA TYR A 44 31.73 11.10 9.34
C TYR A 44 30.54 11.43 10.25
N GLU A 45 30.82 11.51 11.56
CA GLU A 45 29.83 11.86 12.58
C GLU A 45 29.49 13.36 12.58
N LYS A 46 28.33 13.69 13.17
CA LYS A 46 27.94 15.09 13.34
C LYS A 46 28.96 15.82 14.25
N TYR A 47 29.43 16.98 13.80
CA TYR A 47 30.48 17.79 14.45
C TYR A 47 31.90 17.22 14.37
N ASP A 48 32.12 16.15 13.63
CA ASP A 48 33.48 15.64 13.42
C ASP A 48 34.28 16.55 12.46
N ARG A 49 35.55 16.78 12.83
CA ARG A 49 36.48 17.58 12.03
C ARG A 49 36.87 16.90 10.70
N THR A 50 36.72 15.58 10.60
CA THR A 50 36.97 14.82 9.36
C THR A 50 36.02 15.23 8.24
N GLY A 51 34.83 15.75 8.57
CA GLY A 51 33.90 16.32 7.60
C GLY A 51 34.33 17.65 6.98
N PHE A 52 35.41 18.27 7.50
CA PHE A 52 35.96 19.52 6.95
C PHE A 52 36.69 19.18 5.63
N ASN A 53 36.23 19.76 4.52
CA ASN A 53 36.74 19.49 3.16
C ASN A 53 36.41 18.09 2.58
N SER A 54 35.43 17.36 3.12
CA SER A 54 34.96 16.08 2.56
C SER A 54 34.24 16.23 1.21
N GLY A 55 33.97 17.46 0.76
CA GLY A 55 33.23 17.74 -0.49
C GLY A 55 31.71 17.71 -0.36
N ASN A 56 31.17 17.14 0.71
CA ASN A 56 29.74 17.11 1.01
C ASN A 56 29.49 17.33 2.51
N SER A 57 28.30 17.78 2.90
CA SER A 57 27.97 18.03 4.31
C SER A 57 26.48 17.86 4.58
N ARG A 58 26.12 17.71 5.85
CA ARG A 58 24.72 17.71 6.28
C ARG A 58 24.08 19.08 5.95
N ASN A 59 22.85 19.05 5.42
CA ASN A 59 22.11 20.25 5.02
C ASN A 59 20.69 20.27 5.61
N GLY A 60 20.61 20.12 6.93
CA GLY A 60 19.32 20.10 7.62
C GLY A 60 18.48 18.88 7.30
N SER A 61 17.18 19.03 7.50
CA SER A 61 16.18 17.98 7.31
C SER A 61 14.85 18.60 6.88
N TYR A 62 13.92 17.76 6.41
CA TYR A 62 12.52 18.13 6.22
C TYR A 62 11.62 17.07 6.87
N PHE A 63 10.41 17.47 7.22
CA PHE A 63 9.44 16.56 7.81
C PHE A 63 8.59 15.88 6.76
N ARG A 64 8.30 14.60 6.99
CA ARG A 64 7.43 13.76 6.18
C ARG A 64 6.52 12.94 7.09
N SER A 65 5.22 12.98 6.83
CA SER A 65 4.26 12.14 7.53
C SER A 65 4.06 10.81 6.80
N ILE A 66 4.02 9.72 7.58
CA ILE A 66 3.69 8.37 7.09
C ILE A 66 2.60 7.78 7.98
N LYS A 67 1.55 7.24 7.35
CA LYS A 67 0.45 6.56 8.03
C LYS A 67 0.81 5.10 8.29
N THR A 68 0.64 4.67 9.52
CA THR A 68 0.88 3.29 9.96
C THR A 68 -0.31 2.76 10.76
N GLU A 69 -0.30 1.45 11.06
CA GLU A 69 -1.28 0.81 11.93
C GLU A 69 -1.28 1.36 13.37
N TYR A 70 -0.20 2.04 13.81
CA TYR A 70 -0.10 2.65 15.14
C TYR A 70 -0.46 4.15 15.15
N GLY A 71 -0.78 4.73 14.00
CA GLY A 71 -1.03 6.15 13.84
C GLY A 71 -0.09 6.81 12.83
N GLU A 72 -0.14 8.12 12.75
CA GLU A 72 0.71 8.92 11.88
C GLU A 72 2.07 9.19 12.52
N LEU A 73 3.14 8.84 11.80
CA LEU A 73 4.52 9.13 12.17
C LEU A 73 4.97 10.43 11.50
N THR A 74 5.68 11.27 12.26
CA THR A 74 6.36 12.45 11.71
C THR A 74 7.85 12.17 11.64
N LEU A 75 8.34 11.92 10.44
CA LEU A 75 9.73 11.56 10.19
C LEU A 75 10.56 12.75 9.75
N GLU A 76 11.72 12.89 10.36
CA GLU A 76 12.72 13.90 10.02
C GLU A 76 13.69 13.33 8.98
N ILE A 77 13.47 13.65 7.72
CA ILE A 77 14.28 13.17 6.59
C ILE A 77 15.52 14.04 6.45
N PRO A 78 16.72 13.52 6.74
CA PRO A 78 17.95 14.30 6.66
C PRO A 78 18.36 14.50 5.20
N ARG A 79 19.09 15.58 4.95
CA ARG A 79 19.62 15.93 3.62
C ARG A 79 21.10 16.23 3.69
N ASP A 80 21.80 15.92 2.62
CA ASP A 80 23.15 16.37 2.33
C ASP A 80 23.12 17.67 1.49
N ARG A 81 24.25 18.32 1.39
CA ARG A 81 24.38 19.60 0.67
C ARG A 81 24.32 19.45 -0.84
N ASN A 82 24.83 18.34 -1.35
CA ASN A 82 24.90 18.07 -2.79
C ASN A 82 23.59 17.44 -3.34
N GLY A 83 22.68 16.97 -2.47
CA GLY A 83 21.44 16.31 -2.88
C GLY A 83 21.66 14.88 -3.44
N GLU A 84 22.77 14.26 -3.12
CA GLU A 84 23.17 12.92 -3.59
C GLU A 84 22.66 11.81 -2.67
N PHE A 85 22.43 12.13 -1.38
CA PHE A 85 21.93 11.17 -0.41
C PHE A 85 20.50 10.75 -0.72
N LYS A 86 20.29 9.44 -0.81
CA LYS A 86 18.96 8.82 -0.93
C LYS A 86 18.81 7.79 0.15
N GLN A 87 17.90 8.04 1.10
CA GLN A 87 17.59 7.09 2.16
C GLN A 87 17.08 5.76 1.58
N GLN A 88 17.54 4.65 2.15
CA GLN A 88 17.12 3.29 1.76
C GLN A 88 15.96 2.78 2.62
N THR A 89 15.87 3.25 3.87
CA THR A 89 14.85 2.84 4.86
C THR A 89 13.43 3.13 4.39
N LEU A 90 13.22 4.23 3.64
CA LEU A 90 11.89 4.64 3.21
C LEU A 90 11.84 4.80 1.70
N PRO A 91 10.93 4.11 1.01
CA PRO A 91 10.69 4.32 -0.41
C PRO A 91 10.35 5.78 -0.72
N ALA A 92 10.86 6.31 -1.83
CA ALA A 92 10.53 7.64 -2.29
C ALA A 92 9.01 7.74 -2.53
N TYR A 93 8.41 8.84 -2.04
CA TYR A 93 6.98 9.16 -2.21
C TYR A 93 5.96 8.23 -1.52
N LYS A 94 6.38 7.19 -0.78
CA LYS A 94 5.45 6.34 -0.04
C LYS A 94 4.94 7.03 1.22
N ARG A 95 3.61 7.14 1.38
CA ARG A 95 2.95 7.84 2.50
C ARG A 95 2.20 6.89 3.44
N THR A 96 2.15 5.63 3.11
CA THR A 96 1.47 4.57 3.86
C THR A 96 2.45 3.41 4.03
N ASN A 97 2.39 2.67 5.14
CA ASN A 97 3.20 1.46 5.26
C ASN A 97 2.59 0.32 4.44
N ASP A 98 3.39 -0.70 4.15
CA ASP A 98 3.00 -1.83 3.31
C ASP A 98 1.84 -2.63 3.89
N THR A 99 1.80 -2.78 5.22
CA THR A 99 0.74 -3.51 5.92
C THR A 99 -0.62 -2.87 5.70
N LEU A 100 -0.71 -1.56 5.82
CA LEU A 100 -1.96 -0.83 5.65
C LEU A 100 -2.42 -0.82 4.18
N GLU A 101 -1.49 -0.65 3.23
CA GLU A 101 -1.80 -0.77 1.80
C GLU A 101 -2.28 -2.18 1.44
N THR A 102 -1.60 -3.21 1.93
CA THR A 102 -2.00 -4.62 1.73
C THR A 102 -3.38 -4.89 2.31
N THR A 103 -3.70 -4.34 3.48
CA THR A 103 -5.03 -4.47 4.10
C THR A 103 -6.11 -3.82 3.23
N ILE A 104 -5.88 -2.61 2.73
CA ILE A 104 -6.80 -1.92 1.82
C ILE A 104 -7.04 -2.74 0.55
N ILE A 105 -5.97 -3.24 -0.06
CA ILE A 105 -6.01 -4.09 -1.24
C ILE A 105 -6.85 -5.35 -0.96
N HIS A 106 -6.56 -6.04 0.13
CA HIS A 106 -7.26 -7.27 0.49
C HIS A 106 -8.75 -7.08 0.76
N LEU A 107 -9.15 -5.99 1.42
CA LEU A 107 -10.55 -5.64 1.60
C LEU A 107 -11.26 -5.37 0.27
N PHE A 108 -10.57 -4.67 -0.65
CA PHE A 108 -11.10 -4.42 -1.98
C PHE A 108 -11.27 -5.70 -2.80
N GLU A 109 -10.33 -6.64 -2.76
CA GLU A 109 -10.43 -7.97 -3.37
C GLU A 109 -11.63 -8.79 -2.82
N LYS A 110 -11.98 -8.58 -1.57
CA LYS A 110 -13.17 -9.19 -0.94
C LYS A 110 -14.48 -8.52 -1.33
N GLY A 111 -14.44 -7.50 -2.19
CA GLY A 111 -15.62 -6.80 -2.69
C GLY A 111 -16.12 -5.68 -1.79
N VAL A 112 -15.37 -5.28 -0.78
CA VAL A 112 -15.71 -4.11 0.04
C VAL A 112 -15.53 -2.84 -0.79
N THR A 113 -16.49 -1.94 -0.78
CA THR A 113 -16.43 -0.72 -1.58
C THR A 113 -15.40 0.28 -1.05
N MET A 114 -14.85 1.13 -1.92
CA MET A 114 -13.87 2.15 -1.53
C MET A 114 -14.32 3.06 -0.39
N PRO A 115 -15.58 3.57 -0.36
CA PRO A 115 -16.06 4.37 0.76
C PRO A 115 -16.11 3.58 2.08
N GLU A 116 -16.52 2.32 2.04
CA GLU A 116 -16.56 1.45 3.24
C GLU A 116 -15.16 1.15 3.75
N ILE A 117 -14.20 0.92 2.85
CA ILE A 117 -12.78 0.73 3.23
C ILE A 117 -12.24 2.00 3.88
N ALA A 118 -12.50 3.18 3.30
CA ALA A 118 -12.07 4.45 3.86
C ALA A 118 -12.65 4.68 5.27
N ASP A 119 -13.94 4.42 5.46
CA ASP A 119 -14.62 4.51 6.76
C ASP A 119 -14.06 3.51 7.78
N LEU A 120 -13.80 2.27 7.37
CA LEU A 120 -13.17 1.24 8.21
C LEU A 120 -11.77 1.66 8.67
N ILE A 121 -10.93 2.11 7.75
CA ILE A 121 -9.56 2.56 8.05
C ILE A 121 -9.58 3.78 8.96
N GLU A 122 -10.51 4.71 8.76
CA GLU A 122 -10.66 5.88 9.62
C GLU A 122 -11.08 5.48 11.04
N LYS A 123 -12.02 4.55 11.17
CA LYS A 123 -12.46 4.05 12.48
C LYS A 123 -11.41 3.22 13.22
N MET A 124 -10.65 2.41 12.49
CA MET A 124 -9.66 1.51 13.10
C MET A 124 -8.34 2.21 13.44
N TYR A 125 -7.90 3.14 12.58
CA TYR A 125 -6.54 3.71 12.65
C TYR A 125 -6.52 5.24 12.73
N GLY A 126 -7.69 5.89 12.74
CA GLY A 126 -7.81 7.35 12.76
C GLY A 126 -7.30 8.05 11.49
N HIS A 127 -7.11 7.32 10.38
CA HIS A 127 -6.58 7.85 9.13
C HIS A 127 -7.68 8.18 8.14
N HIS A 128 -7.78 9.45 7.78
CA HIS A 128 -8.66 9.87 6.70
C HIS A 128 -7.99 9.64 5.32
N TYR A 129 -8.67 8.90 4.45
CA TYR A 129 -8.25 8.65 3.07
C TYR A 129 -9.18 9.35 2.09
N THR A 130 -8.59 10.18 1.23
CA THR A 130 -9.36 10.78 0.14
C THR A 130 -9.69 9.74 -0.94
N PRO A 131 -10.80 9.89 -1.70
CA PRO A 131 -11.12 9.00 -2.82
C PRO A 131 -9.97 8.88 -3.83
N GLN A 132 -9.19 9.95 -4.02
CA GLN A 132 -8.03 9.94 -4.91
C GLN A 132 -6.90 9.06 -4.36
N THR A 133 -6.64 9.10 -3.06
CA THR A 133 -5.63 8.23 -2.42
C THR A 133 -6.02 6.77 -2.54
N MET A 134 -7.29 6.45 -2.25
CA MET A 134 -7.82 5.10 -2.39
C MET A 134 -7.71 4.59 -3.84
N SER A 135 -8.09 5.42 -4.81
CA SER A 135 -7.95 5.11 -6.24
C SER A 135 -6.49 4.88 -6.66
N ASN A 136 -5.54 5.58 -6.06
CA ASN A 136 -4.11 5.39 -6.37
C ASN A 136 -3.59 4.05 -5.80
N ILE A 137 -4.01 3.67 -4.59
CA ILE A 137 -3.63 2.37 -3.99
C ILE A 137 -4.15 1.21 -4.83
N THR A 138 -5.37 1.33 -5.36
CA THR A 138 -6.00 0.28 -6.17
C THR A 138 -5.56 0.27 -7.64
N LYS A 139 -4.74 1.21 -8.09
CA LYS A 139 -4.18 1.18 -9.45
C LYS A 139 -3.29 -0.02 -9.73
N SER A 140 -2.67 -0.62 -8.71
CA SER A 140 -1.90 -1.86 -8.84
C SER A 140 -2.72 -2.99 -9.46
N PHE A 141 -4.03 -3.04 -9.20
CA PHE A 141 -4.92 -4.01 -9.84
C PHE A 141 -5.02 -3.87 -11.37
N THR A 142 -4.79 -2.68 -11.91
CA THR A 142 -4.81 -2.47 -13.36
C THR A 142 -3.71 -3.29 -14.05
N GLU A 143 -2.55 -3.41 -13.40
CA GLU A 143 -1.44 -4.23 -13.88
C GLU A 143 -1.78 -5.72 -13.79
N GLU A 144 -2.37 -6.18 -12.67
CA GLU A 144 -2.82 -7.56 -12.48
C GLU A 144 -3.92 -7.93 -13.47
N VAL A 145 -4.90 -7.06 -13.68
CA VAL A 145 -5.97 -7.26 -14.69
C VAL A 145 -5.38 -7.34 -16.10
N THR A 146 -4.37 -6.53 -16.41
CA THR A 146 -3.70 -6.56 -17.70
C THR A 146 -2.91 -7.86 -17.86
N ALA A 147 -2.19 -8.28 -16.84
CA ALA A 147 -1.48 -9.56 -16.82
C ALA A 147 -2.45 -10.74 -16.93
N PHE A 148 -3.59 -10.70 -16.21
CA PHE A 148 -4.64 -11.71 -16.32
C PHE A 148 -5.18 -11.84 -17.75
N LYS A 149 -5.44 -10.71 -18.42
CA LYS A 149 -5.95 -10.71 -19.81
C LYS A 149 -4.92 -11.18 -20.85
N GLY A 150 -3.66 -10.92 -20.59
CA GLY A 150 -2.55 -11.28 -21.50
C GLY A 150 -1.90 -12.65 -21.22
N ARG A 151 -2.36 -13.37 -20.18
CA ARG A 151 -1.78 -14.66 -19.82
C ARG A 151 -2.05 -15.72 -20.88
N GLU A 152 -1.16 -16.68 -21.00
CA GLU A 152 -1.37 -17.88 -21.82
C GLU A 152 -2.44 -18.76 -21.16
N LEU A 153 -3.38 -19.21 -21.97
CA LEU A 153 -4.41 -20.16 -21.55
C LEU A 153 -3.92 -21.59 -21.77
N HIS A 154 -4.57 -22.56 -21.13
CA HIS A 154 -4.25 -23.95 -21.31
C HIS A 154 -4.66 -24.41 -22.73
N ASP A 155 -3.88 -25.34 -23.32
CA ASP A 155 -4.13 -25.81 -24.69
C ASP A 155 -5.44 -26.58 -24.88
N ARG A 156 -5.99 -27.14 -23.80
CA ARG A 156 -7.20 -28.00 -23.86
C ARG A 156 -8.10 -27.80 -22.65
N TYR A 157 -9.39 -27.66 -22.92
CA TYR A 157 -10.46 -27.66 -21.92
C TYR A 157 -11.47 -28.74 -22.26
N ALA A 158 -11.96 -29.48 -21.24
CA ALA A 158 -13.00 -30.49 -21.39
C ALA A 158 -14.37 -29.86 -21.68
N ALA A 159 -14.62 -28.69 -21.11
CA ALA A 159 -15.83 -27.89 -21.36
C ALA A 159 -15.55 -26.42 -21.13
N ILE A 160 -16.29 -25.54 -21.81
CA ILE A 160 -16.29 -24.10 -21.59
C ILE A 160 -17.71 -23.67 -21.27
N TYR A 161 -17.88 -23.02 -20.13
CA TYR A 161 -19.14 -22.39 -19.74
C TYR A 161 -19.05 -20.90 -19.97
N MET A 162 -20.09 -20.36 -20.57
CA MET A 162 -20.24 -18.92 -20.82
C MET A 162 -21.53 -18.46 -20.20
N ASP A 163 -21.47 -17.45 -19.38
CA ASP A 163 -22.63 -16.87 -18.69
C ASP A 163 -22.48 -15.35 -18.59
N ALA A 164 -23.60 -14.66 -18.42
CA ALA A 164 -23.61 -13.22 -18.25
C ALA A 164 -24.43 -12.82 -17.02
N THR A 165 -23.90 -11.87 -16.27
CA THR A 165 -24.61 -11.24 -15.15
C THR A 165 -24.66 -9.73 -15.31
N TYR A 166 -25.73 -9.11 -14.82
CA TYR A 166 -25.90 -7.68 -14.91
C TYR A 166 -25.43 -6.98 -13.66
N ILE A 167 -24.55 -5.99 -13.83
CA ILE A 167 -24.08 -5.14 -12.74
C ILE A 167 -24.36 -3.67 -13.03
N PRO A 168 -24.66 -2.84 -12.01
CA PRO A 168 -24.74 -1.40 -12.19
C PRO A 168 -23.33 -0.82 -12.37
N LEU A 169 -23.05 -0.27 -13.53
CA LEU A 169 -21.79 0.43 -13.82
C LEU A 169 -22.03 1.92 -13.96
N LYS A 170 -21.17 2.72 -13.35
CA LYS A 170 -21.14 4.17 -13.46
C LYS A 170 -20.14 4.59 -14.53
N ARG A 171 -20.61 4.98 -15.70
CA ARG A 171 -19.81 5.72 -16.69
C ARG A 171 -20.20 7.21 -16.65
N LYS A 172 -20.89 7.73 -17.66
CA LYS A 172 -21.51 9.07 -17.61
C LYS A 172 -22.80 9.06 -16.79
N THR A 173 -23.56 7.98 -16.88
CA THR A 173 -24.76 7.66 -16.10
C THR A 173 -24.60 6.28 -15.48
N VAL A 174 -25.40 5.96 -14.44
CA VAL A 174 -25.46 4.60 -13.90
C VAL A 174 -26.39 3.78 -14.78
N ALA A 175 -25.85 2.77 -15.45
CA ALA A 175 -26.61 1.82 -16.26
C ALA A 175 -26.28 0.38 -15.84
N LYS A 176 -27.23 -0.53 -16.04
CA LYS A 176 -26.95 -1.97 -15.89
C LYS A 176 -26.25 -2.43 -17.16
N GLU A 177 -25.05 -2.96 -17.02
CA GLU A 177 -24.28 -3.55 -18.12
C GLU A 177 -24.08 -5.04 -17.84
N ALA A 178 -24.02 -5.86 -18.89
CA ALA A 178 -23.77 -7.28 -18.77
C ALA A 178 -22.26 -7.53 -18.65
N ILE A 179 -21.85 -8.30 -17.65
CA ILE A 179 -20.53 -8.91 -17.60
C ILE A 179 -20.66 -10.33 -18.10
N HIS A 180 -20.02 -10.61 -19.22
CA HIS A 180 -19.88 -11.93 -19.81
C HIS A 180 -18.63 -12.58 -19.24
N ILE A 181 -18.75 -13.81 -18.74
CA ILE A 181 -17.65 -14.57 -18.12
C ILE A 181 -17.54 -15.91 -18.83
N ALA A 182 -16.35 -16.27 -19.26
CA ALA A 182 -16.03 -17.59 -19.80
C ALA A 182 -15.19 -18.36 -18.76
N VAL A 183 -15.65 -19.57 -18.39
CA VAL A 183 -15.00 -20.48 -17.46
C VAL A 183 -14.69 -21.80 -18.15
N GLY A 184 -13.42 -22.17 -18.20
CA GLY A 184 -12.96 -23.46 -18.70
C GLY A 184 -12.86 -24.50 -17.61
N ILE A 185 -13.24 -25.73 -17.92
CA ILE A 185 -12.97 -26.91 -17.09
C ILE A 185 -11.83 -27.68 -17.74
N ARG A 186 -10.73 -27.84 -17.02
CA ARG A 186 -9.58 -28.61 -17.45
C ARG A 186 -9.88 -30.12 -17.41
N PRO A 187 -9.10 -30.97 -18.09
CA PRO A 187 -9.28 -32.42 -18.04
C PRO A 187 -9.18 -33.06 -16.64
N ASP A 188 -8.49 -32.38 -15.71
CA ASP A 188 -8.37 -32.78 -14.31
C ASP A 188 -9.55 -32.34 -13.43
N GLY A 189 -10.55 -31.65 -14.02
CA GLY A 189 -11.74 -31.14 -13.32
C GLY A 189 -11.55 -29.76 -12.68
N SER A 190 -10.36 -29.19 -12.70
CA SER A 190 -10.12 -27.84 -12.20
C SER A 190 -10.79 -26.78 -13.08
N LYS A 191 -11.25 -25.68 -12.45
CA LYS A 191 -11.94 -24.58 -13.12
C LYS A 191 -11.01 -23.39 -13.27
N GLU A 192 -11.06 -22.74 -14.42
CA GLU A 192 -10.30 -21.53 -14.72
C GLU A 192 -11.18 -20.50 -15.39
N VAL A 193 -11.16 -19.24 -14.90
CA VAL A 193 -11.78 -18.12 -15.60
C VAL A 193 -10.93 -17.79 -16.82
N LEU A 194 -11.42 -17.98 -18.02
CA LEU A 194 -10.66 -17.77 -19.25
C LEU A 194 -10.58 -16.28 -19.62
N SER A 195 -11.74 -15.64 -19.62
CA SER A 195 -11.86 -14.22 -19.97
C SER A 195 -13.13 -13.64 -19.41
N TYR A 196 -13.23 -12.32 -19.45
CA TYR A 196 -14.47 -11.58 -19.21
C TYR A 196 -14.57 -10.37 -20.16
N ALA A 197 -15.80 -10.02 -20.53
CA ALA A 197 -16.12 -8.83 -21.31
C ALA A 197 -17.29 -8.08 -20.67
N ILE A 198 -17.26 -6.76 -20.76
CA ILE A 198 -18.34 -5.90 -20.26
C ILE A 198 -19.00 -5.23 -21.46
N ALA A 199 -20.29 -5.41 -21.58
CA ALA A 199 -21.08 -4.86 -22.70
C ALA A 199 -22.39 -4.26 -22.21
N PRO A 200 -22.95 -3.24 -22.92
CA PRO A 200 -24.21 -2.61 -22.54
C PRO A 200 -25.40 -3.58 -22.54
N THR A 201 -25.34 -4.59 -23.37
CA THR A 201 -26.40 -5.60 -23.53
C THR A 201 -25.82 -6.96 -23.81
N GLU A 202 -26.53 -7.98 -23.42
CA GLU A 202 -26.22 -9.36 -23.79
C GLU A 202 -26.51 -9.54 -25.29
N SER A 203 -25.48 -9.82 -26.08
CA SER A 203 -25.62 -10.05 -27.53
C SER A 203 -24.72 -11.20 -27.98
N ILE A 204 -25.17 -11.93 -29.00
CA ILE A 204 -24.43 -13.03 -29.64
C ILE A 204 -23.08 -12.57 -30.23
N THR A 205 -22.94 -11.30 -30.55
CA THR A 205 -21.69 -10.74 -31.13
C THR A 205 -20.54 -10.60 -30.13
N ILE A 206 -20.78 -10.85 -28.84
CA ILE A 206 -19.78 -10.70 -27.77
C ILE A 206 -19.12 -12.05 -27.42
N TRP A 207 -19.77 -13.16 -27.75
CA TRP A 207 -19.29 -14.53 -27.54
C TRP A 207 -18.37 -15.04 -28.64
#